data_7790eea5baa7796e01fb1eca6edbc89a
#
_entry.id   7790eea5baa7796e01fb1eca6edbc89a
#
_cell.length_a   1.000
_cell.length_b   1.000
_cell.length_c   1.000
_cell.angle_alpha   90.00
_cell.angle_beta   90.00
_cell.angle_gamma   90.00
#
_symmetry.space_group_name_H-M   'P 1'
#
loop_
_entity.id
_entity.type
_entity.pdbx_description
1 polymer ?
#
loop_
_entity_poly.entity_id
_entity_poly.type
_entity_poly.pdbx_seq_one_letter_code
_entity_poly.pdbx_strand_id
1 'polypeptide(L)'
;FHNGLQSAPDWAISRSRYWGAPIPVWRNSKTKEVRALGSVDELLSQVRRSGNRYFVMRHGEARSNVEGFVNSSNDIENHLTEQGKEMVRNTAKEFANQGITMIVASPITRAQETAKLMAKELGLASSAIMTDTRLAEVHFGEKNGAPLAEWQAVFATFSDKFNLAVGGGETY
;
A
#
# COMPACT_ATOMS: atom_id res chain seq x y z
N PHE A 1 -3.64 -10.63 -43.90
CA PHE A 1 -3.77 -10.19 -42.50
C PHE A 1 -5.14 -9.56 -42.26
N HIS A 2 -5.55 -8.56 -43.05
CA HIS A 2 -6.81 -7.83 -42.91
C HIS A 2 -8.06 -8.74 -43.00
N ASN A 3 -8.10 -9.62 -44.01
CA ASN A 3 -9.23 -10.53 -44.24
C ASN A 3 -9.37 -11.62 -43.12
N GLY A 4 -8.27 -12.00 -42.49
CA GLY A 4 -8.29 -12.95 -41.37
C GLY A 4 -8.87 -12.38 -40.08
N LEU A 5 -8.74 -11.06 -39.88
CA LEU A 5 -9.32 -10.38 -38.73
C LEU A 5 -10.82 -10.16 -38.84
N GLN A 6 -11.33 -9.96 -40.09
CA GLN A 6 -12.77 -9.78 -40.33
C GLN A 6 -13.59 -11.05 -40.08
N SER A 7 -12.97 -12.21 -40.24
CA SER A 7 -13.63 -13.53 -40.04
C SER A 7 -13.24 -14.21 -38.75
N ALA A 8 -12.44 -13.56 -37.92
CA ALA A 8 -12.04 -14.12 -36.63
C ALA A 8 -13.25 -14.21 -35.70
N PRO A 9 -13.48 -15.35 -35.02
CA PRO A 9 -14.49 -15.45 -34.00
C PRO A 9 -14.16 -14.49 -32.84
N ASP A 10 -15.16 -14.06 -32.10
CA ASP A 10 -14.97 -13.25 -30.89
C ASP A 10 -14.05 -13.97 -29.90
N TRP A 11 -12.92 -13.40 -29.62
CA TRP A 11 -11.94 -13.95 -28.71
C TRP A 11 -11.92 -13.13 -27.43
N ALA A 12 -11.91 -13.82 -26.28
CA ALA A 12 -11.59 -13.20 -25.02
C ALA A 12 -10.09 -12.87 -24.99
N ILE A 13 -9.74 -11.65 -25.42
CA ILE A 13 -8.37 -11.16 -25.47
C ILE A 13 -7.84 -10.69 -24.11
N SER A 14 -8.73 -10.64 -23.10
CA SER A 14 -8.41 -10.41 -21.70
C SER A 14 -8.75 -11.64 -20.88
N ARG A 15 -7.82 -12.11 -20.06
CA ARG A 15 -8.01 -13.28 -19.19
C ARG A 15 -7.67 -12.91 -17.75
N SER A 16 -8.48 -13.38 -16.80
CA SER A 16 -8.27 -13.23 -15.37
C SER A 16 -7.26 -14.23 -14.78
N ARG A 17 -6.57 -15.03 -15.59
CA ARG A 17 -5.55 -15.99 -15.17
C ARG A 17 -4.14 -15.48 -15.42
N TYR A 18 -3.14 -16.06 -14.73
CA TYR A 18 -1.72 -15.73 -14.56
C TYR A 18 -0.96 -15.02 -15.70
N TRP A 19 -1.45 -15.05 -16.92
CA TRP A 19 -0.80 -14.46 -18.10
C TRP A 19 -1.71 -13.49 -18.86
N GLY A 20 -2.82 -13.11 -18.29
CA GLY A 20 -3.71 -12.13 -18.89
C GLY A 20 -3.30 -10.72 -18.47
N ALA A 21 -2.77 -9.94 -19.40
CA ALA A 21 -2.69 -8.50 -19.18
C ALA A 21 -4.10 -7.92 -19.21
N PRO A 22 -4.54 -7.15 -18.22
CA PRO A 22 -5.83 -6.46 -18.31
C PRO A 22 -5.77 -5.48 -19.48
N ILE A 23 -6.79 -5.52 -20.33
CA ILE A 23 -6.94 -4.49 -21.35
C ILE A 23 -7.37 -3.22 -20.63
N PRO A 24 -6.65 -2.10 -20.76
CA PRO A 24 -6.96 -0.85 -20.08
C PRO A 24 -8.17 -0.18 -20.69
N VAL A 25 -9.35 -0.75 -20.43
CA VAL A 25 -10.64 -0.20 -20.83
C VAL A 25 -11.30 0.46 -19.62
N TRP A 26 -11.55 1.74 -19.74
CA TRP A 26 -12.18 2.56 -18.71
C TRP A 26 -13.60 2.89 -19.09
N ARG A 27 -14.52 2.76 -18.15
CA ARG A 27 -15.91 3.15 -18.35
C ARG A 27 -16.31 4.22 -17.34
N ASN A 28 -16.77 5.35 -17.81
CA ASN A 28 -17.35 6.37 -16.94
C ASN A 28 -18.64 5.84 -16.30
N SER A 29 -18.71 5.82 -14.99
CA SER A 29 -19.88 5.29 -14.27
C SER A 29 -21.15 6.11 -14.49
N LYS A 30 -21.03 7.40 -14.77
CA LYS A 30 -22.14 8.35 -15.00
C LYS A 30 -22.53 8.43 -16.46
N THR A 31 -21.60 8.75 -17.35
CA THR A 31 -21.87 8.96 -18.78
C THR A 31 -21.92 7.67 -19.58
N LYS A 32 -21.43 6.54 -19.01
CA LYS A 32 -21.28 5.23 -19.68
C LYS A 32 -20.30 5.24 -20.85
N GLU A 33 -19.63 6.36 -21.10
CA GLU A 33 -18.58 6.45 -22.10
C GLU A 33 -17.49 5.41 -21.82
N VAL A 34 -17.05 4.71 -22.87
CA VAL A 34 -15.99 3.70 -22.79
C VAL A 34 -14.77 4.22 -23.55
N ARG A 35 -13.59 4.10 -22.94
CA ARG A 35 -12.32 4.47 -23.55
C ARG A 35 -11.30 3.35 -23.37
N ALA A 36 -10.73 2.89 -24.45
CA ALA A 36 -9.57 1.99 -24.44
C ALA A 36 -8.29 2.82 -24.61
N LEU A 37 -7.27 2.52 -23.82
CA LEU A 37 -5.98 3.19 -23.88
C LEU A 37 -4.96 2.24 -24.52
N GLY A 38 -4.31 2.69 -25.57
CA GLY A 38 -3.37 1.87 -26.36
C GLY A 38 -1.92 1.89 -25.83
N SER A 39 -1.59 2.83 -24.94
CA SER A 39 -0.23 2.97 -24.39
C SER A 39 -0.22 3.60 -22.99
N VAL A 40 0.91 3.44 -22.31
CA VAL A 40 1.17 4.13 -21.03
C VAL A 40 1.21 5.66 -21.22
N ASP A 41 1.77 6.14 -22.32
CA ASP A 41 1.84 7.57 -22.60
C ASP A 41 0.44 8.16 -22.82
N GLU A 42 -0.43 7.44 -23.50
CA GLU A 42 -1.83 7.83 -23.65
C GLU A 42 -2.54 7.87 -22.29
N LEU A 43 -2.34 6.86 -21.43
CA LEU A 43 -2.85 6.86 -20.05
C LEU A 43 -2.34 8.09 -19.30
N LEU A 44 -1.05 8.37 -19.32
CA LEU A 44 -0.45 9.52 -18.65
C LEU A 44 -0.97 10.86 -19.15
N SER A 45 -1.34 10.95 -20.44
CA SER A 45 -1.95 12.15 -21.02
C SER A 45 -3.37 12.42 -20.50
N GLN A 46 -4.10 11.36 -20.11
CA GLN A 46 -5.47 11.45 -19.59
C GLN A 46 -5.52 11.66 -18.08
N VAL A 47 -4.45 11.32 -17.37
CA VAL A 47 -4.38 11.51 -15.92
C VAL A 47 -4.10 12.98 -15.63
N ARG A 48 -5.02 13.64 -14.92
CA ARG A 48 -4.76 14.98 -14.39
C ARG A 48 -3.60 14.90 -13.41
N ARG A 49 -2.46 15.46 -13.77
CA ARG A 49 -1.34 15.63 -12.83
C ARG A 49 -1.81 16.59 -11.74
N SER A 50 -1.86 16.12 -10.52
CA SER A 50 -2.25 16.96 -9.38
C SER A 50 -1.24 18.08 -9.09
N GLY A 51 -0.04 17.97 -9.63
CA GLY A 51 1.11 18.82 -9.27
C GLY A 51 1.71 18.45 -7.92
N ASN A 52 1.09 17.55 -7.18
CA ASN A 52 1.59 17.10 -5.88
C ASN A 52 2.81 16.20 -6.03
N ARG A 53 3.69 16.26 -5.04
CA ARG A 53 4.77 15.31 -4.85
C ARG A 53 4.37 14.36 -3.74
N TYR A 54 4.49 13.05 -3.99
CA TYR A 54 4.16 12.02 -3.03
C TYR A 54 5.43 11.32 -2.58
N PHE A 55 5.52 11.09 -1.28
CA PHE A 55 6.59 10.35 -0.66
C PHE A 55 5.98 9.19 0.12
N VAL A 56 6.62 8.03 0.06
CA VAL A 56 6.22 6.84 0.80
C VAL A 56 7.32 6.51 1.79
N MET A 57 6.96 6.33 3.06
CA MET A 57 7.89 5.87 4.06
C MET A 57 7.28 4.75 4.90
N ARG A 58 8.12 3.84 5.37
CA ARG A 58 7.75 2.87 6.37
C ARG A 58 7.75 3.52 7.75
N HIS A 59 6.93 3.02 8.68
CA HIS A 59 7.00 3.42 10.09
C HIS A 59 8.41 3.21 10.67
N GLY A 60 8.78 3.95 11.69
CA GLY A 60 10.01 3.75 12.46
C GLY A 60 10.05 2.35 13.09
N GLU A 61 11.23 1.91 13.53
CA GLU A 61 11.36 0.64 14.23
C GLU A 61 10.38 0.56 15.40
N ALA A 62 9.63 -0.53 15.48
CA ALA A 62 8.67 -0.80 16.52
C ALA A 62 9.03 -2.07 17.29
N ARG A 63 8.40 -2.27 18.44
CA ARG A 63 8.61 -3.44 19.31
C ARG A 63 8.54 -4.75 18.52
N SER A 64 7.56 -4.91 17.62
CA SER A 64 7.43 -6.11 16.79
C SER A 64 8.62 -6.38 15.89
N ASN A 65 9.34 -5.35 15.47
CA ASN A 65 10.55 -5.52 14.65
C ASN A 65 11.72 -6.09 15.46
N VAL A 66 11.84 -5.71 16.73
CA VAL A 66 12.90 -6.17 17.63
C VAL A 66 12.58 -7.56 18.19
N GLU A 67 11.34 -7.77 18.62
CA GLU A 67 10.89 -9.03 19.23
C GLU A 67 10.54 -10.10 18.19
N GLY A 68 10.42 -9.73 16.92
CA GLY A 68 10.21 -10.66 15.80
C GLY A 68 8.81 -11.29 15.77
N PHE A 69 7.76 -10.49 15.97
CA PHE A 69 6.36 -10.96 15.85
C PHE A 69 5.58 -10.17 14.80
N VAL A 70 4.50 -10.77 14.25
CA VAL A 70 3.60 -10.10 13.32
C VAL A 70 2.51 -9.35 14.08
N ASN A 71 2.13 -8.17 13.57
CA ASN A 71 1.10 -7.36 14.21
C ASN A 71 0.32 -6.53 13.16
N SER A 72 -0.97 -6.76 13.07
CA SER A 72 -1.89 -6.07 12.16
C SER A 72 -2.99 -5.26 12.86
N SER A 73 -3.04 -5.28 14.20
CA SER A 73 -4.07 -4.58 14.96
C SER A 73 -3.49 -3.78 16.13
N ASN A 74 -4.32 -2.95 16.75
CA ASN A 74 -3.96 -2.21 17.96
C ASN A 74 -4.28 -2.97 19.26
N ASP A 75 -4.75 -4.22 19.17
CA ASP A 75 -5.04 -5.07 20.33
C ASP A 75 -3.75 -5.53 21.04
N ILE A 76 -2.63 -5.48 20.32
CA ILE A 76 -1.30 -5.77 20.85
C ILE A 76 -0.53 -4.47 20.89
N GLU A 77 0.02 -4.12 22.05
CA GLU A 77 0.88 -2.95 22.19
C GLU A 77 2.13 -3.08 21.34
N ASN A 78 2.28 -2.17 20.38
CA ASN A 78 3.37 -2.17 19.42
C ASN A 78 3.80 -0.74 19.09
N HIS A 79 4.47 -0.15 20.07
CA HIS A 79 4.99 1.21 19.99
C HIS A 79 6.36 1.26 19.28
N LEU A 80 6.73 2.46 18.85
CA LEU A 80 8.08 2.72 18.36
C LEU A 80 9.11 2.53 19.49
N THR A 81 10.23 1.91 19.15
CA THR A 81 11.41 1.89 20.04
C THR A 81 12.03 3.30 20.10
N GLU A 82 12.89 3.56 21.08
CA GLU A 82 13.63 4.83 21.11
C GLU A 82 14.53 4.98 19.88
N GLN A 83 15.13 3.90 19.41
CA GLN A 83 15.87 3.87 18.16
C GLN A 83 14.98 4.20 16.96
N GLY A 84 13.78 3.61 16.90
CA GLY A 84 12.78 3.92 15.87
C GLY A 84 12.37 5.39 15.86
N LYS A 85 12.17 5.98 17.03
CA LYS A 85 11.88 7.42 17.16
C LYS A 85 13.03 8.28 16.64
N GLU A 86 14.27 7.90 16.95
CA GLU A 86 15.44 8.63 16.46
C GLU A 86 15.61 8.50 14.94
N MET A 87 15.37 7.32 14.37
CA MET A 87 15.33 7.12 12.92
C MET A 87 14.30 8.05 12.26
N VAL A 88 13.10 8.16 12.82
CA VAL A 88 12.06 9.04 12.29
C VAL A 88 12.49 10.51 12.34
N ARG A 89 13.09 10.97 13.45
CA ARG A 89 13.61 12.34 13.57
C ARG A 89 14.68 12.64 12.51
N ASN A 90 15.59 11.71 12.28
CA ASN A 90 16.64 11.88 11.28
C ASN A 90 16.07 11.90 9.86
N THR A 91 15.14 11.01 9.56
CA THR A 91 14.41 11.04 8.28
C THR A 91 13.65 12.38 8.09
N ALA A 92 13.02 12.90 9.13
CA ALA A 92 12.32 14.18 9.06
C ALA A 92 13.23 15.35 8.63
N LYS A 93 14.49 15.37 9.08
CA LYS A 93 15.48 16.38 8.67
C LYS A 93 15.71 16.36 7.15
N GLU A 94 15.72 15.17 6.53
CA GLU A 94 15.88 15.02 5.09
C GLU A 94 14.68 15.59 4.32
N PHE A 95 13.51 15.59 4.94
CA PHE A 95 12.27 16.11 4.38
C PHE A 95 11.99 17.59 4.68
N ALA A 96 12.77 18.23 5.54
CA ALA A 96 12.51 19.60 6.00
C ALA A 96 12.29 20.63 4.87
N ASN A 97 13.00 20.47 3.75
CA ASN A 97 12.92 21.37 2.59
C ASN A 97 12.11 20.82 1.42
N GLN A 98 11.34 19.75 1.62
CA GLN A 98 10.59 19.09 0.55
C GLN A 98 9.17 19.66 0.36
N GLY A 99 8.75 20.62 1.18
CA GLY A 99 7.44 21.23 1.11
C GLY A 99 6.30 20.27 1.45
N ILE A 100 6.52 19.40 2.42
CA ILE A 100 5.48 18.49 2.93
C ILE A 100 4.39 19.33 3.60
N THR A 101 3.15 19.14 3.21
CA THR A 101 1.99 19.86 3.75
C THR A 101 0.98 18.96 4.44
N MET A 102 1.04 17.65 4.18
CA MET A 102 0.11 16.66 4.72
C MET A 102 0.79 15.31 4.89
N ILE A 103 0.40 14.58 5.91
CA ILE A 103 0.82 13.21 6.17
C ILE A 103 -0.43 12.33 6.21
N VAL A 104 -0.45 11.25 5.42
CA VAL A 104 -1.49 10.24 5.47
C VAL A 104 -0.91 8.97 6.07
N ALA A 105 -1.52 8.46 7.12
CA ALA A 105 -0.97 7.34 7.89
C ALA A 105 -1.99 6.22 8.10
N SER A 106 -1.48 5.00 8.20
CA SER A 106 -2.22 3.83 8.67
C SER A 106 -2.81 4.06 10.08
N PRO A 107 -3.95 3.46 10.42
CA PRO A 107 -4.54 3.56 11.75
C PRO A 107 -3.74 2.86 12.86
N ILE A 108 -2.75 2.04 12.50
CA ILE A 108 -1.99 1.25 13.48
C ILE A 108 -1.04 2.13 14.31
N THR A 109 -0.89 1.81 15.60
CA THR A 109 -0.18 2.63 16.59
C THR A 109 1.20 3.09 16.13
N ARG A 110 2.07 2.18 15.68
CA ARG A 110 3.43 2.51 15.23
C ARG A 110 3.47 3.50 14.05
N ALA A 111 2.47 3.42 13.15
CA ALA A 111 2.37 4.35 12.02
C ALA A 111 1.85 5.72 12.47
N GLN A 112 0.90 5.76 13.39
CA GLN A 112 0.41 7.00 13.98
C GLN A 112 1.49 7.73 14.79
N GLU A 113 2.30 7.00 15.55
CA GLU A 113 3.43 7.57 16.29
C GLU A 113 4.49 8.13 15.32
N THR A 114 4.78 7.40 14.25
CA THR A 114 5.67 7.87 13.18
C THR A 114 5.15 9.17 12.57
N ALA A 115 3.86 9.22 12.20
CA ALA A 115 3.24 10.39 11.59
C ALA A 115 3.26 11.61 12.53
N LYS A 116 2.93 11.41 13.81
CA LYS A 116 2.97 12.48 14.82
C LYS A 116 4.38 13.03 15.01
N LEU A 117 5.37 12.16 15.06
CA LEU A 117 6.76 12.56 15.22
C LEU A 117 7.27 13.29 13.97
N MET A 118 6.99 12.78 12.77
CA MET A 118 7.28 13.45 11.51
C MET A 118 6.65 14.84 11.45
N ALA A 119 5.35 14.96 11.76
CA ALA A 119 4.65 16.24 11.75
C ALA A 119 5.29 17.25 12.71
N LYS A 120 5.64 16.80 13.92
CA LYS A 120 6.33 17.64 14.91
C LYS A 120 7.67 18.17 14.40
N GLU A 121 8.51 17.29 13.87
CA GLU A 121 9.84 17.66 13.36
C GLU A 121 9.77 18.56 12.12
N LEU A 122 8.73 18.40 11.29
CA LEU A 122 8.48 19.25 10.11
C LEU A 122 7.72 20.54 10.42
N GLY A 123 7.34 20.77 11.67
CA GLY A 123 6.57 21.95 12.07
C GLY A 123 5.12 21.96 11.55
N LEU A 124 4.56 20.80 11.25
CA LEU A 124 3.19 20.67 10.78
C LEU A 124 2.19 20.65 11.96
N ALA A 125 1.04 21.26 11.76
CA ALA A 125 -0.06 21.15 12.72
C ALA A 125 -0.60 19.70 12.77
N SER A 126 -1.15 19.29 13.91
CA SER A 126 -1.75 17.95 14.06
C SER A 126 -2.89 17.72 13.07
N SER A 127 -3.58 18.76 12.63
CA SER A 127 -4.62 18.71 11.58
C SER A 127 -4.09 18.34 10.19
N ALA A 128 -2.77 18.41 9.97
CA ALA A 128 -2.14 17.94 8.73
C ALA A 128 -1.94 16.42 8.68
N ILE A 129 -2.26 15.71 9.77
CA ILE A 129 -2.20 14.24 9.82
C ILE A 129 -3.59 13.69 9.52
N MET A 130 -3.71 12.92 8.45
CA MET A 130 -4.90 12.16 8.09
C MET A 130 -4.69 10.67 8.36
N THR A 131 -5.68 10.01 8.91
CA THR A 131 -5.69 8.54 9.02
C THR A 131 -6.51 7.96 7.87
N ASP A 132 -5.94 6.98 7.15
CA ASP A 132 -6.66 6.27 6.09
C ASP A 132 -6.58 4.76 6.36
N THR A 133 -7.75 4.13 6.53
CA THR A 133 -7.86 2.69 6.82
C THR A 133 -7.40 1.81 5.66
N ARG A 134 -7.35 2.34 4.43
CA ARG A 134 -6.81 1.63 3.27
C ARG A 134 -5.30 1.40 3.35
N LEU A 135 -4.63 2.11 4.25
CA LEU A 135 -3.21 1.92 4.57
C LEU A 135 -3.00 0.96 5.76
N ALA A 136 -4.05 0.28 6.21
CA ALA A 136 -3.92 -0.70 7.28
C ALA A 136 -3.00 -1.86 6.84
N GLU A 137 -2.34 -2.47 7.81
CA GLU A 137 -1.58 -3.70 7.60
C GLU A 137 -2.55 -4.83 7.23
N VAL A 138 -2.11 -5.76 6.41
CA VAL A 138 -2.84 -7.00 6.11
C VAL A 138 -3.22 -7.71 7.40
N HIS A 139 -4.46 -8.11 7.53
CA HIS A 139 -4.95 -8.77 8.73
C HIS A 139 -4.40 -10.20 8.85
N PHE A 140 -3.64 -10.47 9.91
CA PHE A 140 -2.99 -11.78 10.12
C PHE A 140 -3.90 -12.83 10.77
N GLY A 141 -5.19 -12.52 10.99
CA GLY A 141 -6.14 -13.45 11.61
C GLY A 141 -5.65 -13.93 12.97
N GLU A 142 -5.82 -15.22 13.24
CA GLU A 142 -5.37 -15.89 14.47
C GLU A 142 -3.85 -15.86 14.67
N LYS A 143 -3.09 -15.55 13.62
CA LYS A 143 -1.63 -15.41 13.70
C LYS A 143 -1.17 -14.03 14.14
N ASN A 144 -2.07 -13.09 14.39
CA ASN A 144 -1.69 -11.80 14.93
C ASN A 144 -0.99 -11.96 16.29
N GLY A 145 0.23 -11.44 16.41
CA GLY A 145 1.09 -11.64 17.60
C GLY A 145 1.99 -12.88 17.57
N ALA A 146 1.85 -13.76 16.57
CA ALA A 146 2.71 -14.92 16.43
C ALA A 146 4.15 -14.53 16.06
N PRO A 147 5.16 -15.36 16.40
CA PRO A 147 6.52 -15.16 15.93
C PRO A 147 6.58 -15.04 14.40
N LEU A 148 7.39 -14.12 13.91
CA LEU A 148 7.56 -13.88 12.47
C LEU A 148 7.99 -15.16 11.72
N ALA A 149 8.85 -15.97 12.32
CA ALA A 149 9.29 -17.23 11.75
C ALA A 149 8.14 -18.23 11.60
N GLU A 150 7.22 -18.28 12.57
CA GLU A 150 6.03 -19.12 12.51
C GLU A 150 5.08 -18.66 11.42
N TRP A 151 4.86 -17.33 11.29
CA TRP A 151 4.09 -16.76 10.21
C TRP A 151 4.68 -17.08 8.84
N GLN A 152 5.99 -16.93 8.69
CA GLN A 152 6.69 -17.22 7.43
C GLN A 152 6.62 -18.70 7.05
N ALA A 153 6.66 -19.60 8.02
CA ALA A 153 6.62 -21.06 7.80
C ALA A 153 5.27 -21.56 7.26
N VAL A 154 4.21 -20.74 7.35
CA VAL A 154 2.89 -21.08 6.76
C VAL A 154 2.93 -21.10 5.23
N PHE A 155 3.84 -20.37 4.63
CA PHE A 155 3.93 -20.18 3.19
C PHE A 155 5.08 -21.01 2.62
N ALA A 156 4.77 -22.00 1.77
CA ALA A 156 5.78 -22.79 1.09
C ALA A 156 6.52 -21.98 0.00
N THR A 157 5.82 -21.02 -0.61
CA THR A 157 6.38 -20.15 -1.64
C THR A 157 5.99 -18.70 -1.38
N PHE A 158 6.73 -17.74 -1.99
CA PHE A 158 6.37 -16.33 -1.93
C PHE A 158 4.97 -16.05 -2.50
N SER A 159 4.57 -16.80 -3.53
CA SER A 159 3.26 -16.68 -4.16
C SER A 159 2.10 -17.04 -3.24
N ASP A 160 2.33 -17.91 -2.25
CA ASP A 160 1.29 -18.33 -1.31
C ASP A 160 0.74 -17.17 -0.48
N LYS A 161 1.55 -16.16 -0.21
CA LYS A 161 1.11 -14.94 0.51
C LYS A 161 -0.03 -14.21 -0.19
N PHE A 162 -0.11 -14.32 -1.52
CA PHE A 162 -1.15 -13.68 -2.32
C PHE A 162 -2.37 -14.57 -2.55
N ASN A 163 -2.32 -15.84 -2.16
CA ASN A 163 -3.35 -16.81 -2.48
C ASN A 163 -3.93 -17.52 -1.25
N LEU A 164 -3.26 -17.46 -0.09
CA LEU A 164 -3.68 -18.14 1.13
C LEU A 164 -4.00 -17.11 2.22
N ALA A 165 -5.28 -17.06 2.59
CA ALA A 165 -5.71 -16.41 3.83
C ALA A 165 -5.56 -17.43 4.98
N VAL A 166 -4.86 -17.06 6.03
CA VAL A 166 -4.54 -17.94 7.15
C VAL A 166 -5.31 -17.52 8.40
N GLY A 167 -6.00 -18.48 9.04
CA GLY A 167 -6.66 -18.26 10.33
C GLY A 167 -7.64 -17.07 10.34
N GLY A 168 -8.43 -16.90 9.28
CA GLY A 168 -9.36 -15.79 9.16
C GLY A 168 -8.71 -14.42 8.83
N GLY A 169 -7.43 -14.45 8.44
CA GLY A 169 -6.73 -13.26 7.97
C GLY A 169 -7.03 -12.91 6.51
N GLU A 170 -6.22 -12.01 5.96
CA GLU A 170 -6.27 -11.56 4.57
C GLU A 170 -5.08 -12.12 3.77
N THR A 171 -5.17 -12.07 2.45
CA THR A 171 -4.05 -12.28 1.53
C THR A 171 -3.37 -10.94 1.25
N TYR A 172 -2.07 -10.96 0.87
CA TYR A 172 -1.35 -9.77 0.41
C TYR A 172 -1.83 -9.28 -0.93
#